data_d075b752356797e04c7fb4f2cc88fbfa
#
_entry.id   d075b752356797e04c7fb4f2cc88fbfa
#
_cell.length_a   1.000
_cell.length_b   1.000
_cell.length_c   1.000
_cell.angle_alpha   90.00
_cell.angle_beta   90.00
_cell.angle_gamma   90.00
#
_symmetry.space_group_name_H-M   'P 1'
#
loop_
_entity.id
_entity.type
_entity.pdbx_description
1 polymer ?
#
loop_
_entity_poly.entity_id
_entity_poly.type
_entity_poly.pdbx_seq_one_letter_code
_entity_poly.pdbx_strand_id
1 'polypeptide(L)'
;MCGIVGAASTRNSVDILISGIKKLEYRGYDSTGIAYVAGEHLVRLRSTGRVAQLEAMAGKKRVTAFTGLAHTRWATHGVPSEVNAHPHFSVRGGLEIGIVHNGIVENHEALRTRMKAKGYQFNSQTDTEVMVHHVHSLVAGGLSLFDAVQKASAAWEGAYAVGFVSNREPNVVEIGRAHV
;
A
#
# COMPACT_ATOMS: atom_id res chain seq x y z
N MET A 1 -13.63 6.18 8.58
CA MET A 1 -13.48 5.05 7.63
C MET A 1 -12.38 5.36 6.64
N CYS A 2 -11.49 4.39 6.41
CA CYS A 2 -10.37 4.54 5.46
C CYS A 2 -10.85 4.70 4.01
N GLY A 3 -10.04 5.38 3.19
CA GLY A 3 -10.26 5.54 1.75
C GLY A 3 -9.08 5.04 0.95
N ILE A 4 -9.35 4.36 -0.17
CA ILE A 4 -8.33 3.90 -1.13
C ILE A 4 -8.61 4.55 -2.49
N VAL A 5 -7.55 4.98 -3.15
CA VAL A 5 -7.56 5.38 -4.57
C VAL A 5 -6.39 4.69 -5.25
N GLY A 6 -6.66 4.04 -6.39
CA GLY A 6 -5.65 3.49 -7.29
C GLY A 6 -5.74 4.16 -8.65
N ALA A 7 -4.62 4.35 -9.32
CA ALA A 7 -4.56 4.88 -10.66
C ALA A 7 -3.46 4.21 -11.50
N ALA A 8 -3.84 3.73 -12.68
CA ALA A 8 -2.95 3.42 -13.79
C ALA A 8 -3.48 4.22 -15.00
N SER A 9 -2.72 5.17 -15.51
CA SER A 9 -3.24 6.20 -16.42
C SER A 9 -2.16 6.73 -17.36
N THR A 10 -2.56 7.29 -18.49
CA THR A 10 -1.70 8.07 -19.38
C THR A 10 -1.50 9.52 -18.91
N ARG A 11 -2.26 9.97 -17.90
CA ARG A 11 -2.11 11.26 -17.23
C ARG A 11 -1.29 11.09 -15.94
N ASN A 12 -0.81 12.20 -15.39
CA ASN A 12 -0.11 12.16 -14.09
C ASN A 12 -1.02 11.56 -13.01
N SER A 13 -0.67 10.36 -12.54
CA SER A 13 -1.44 9.63 -11.52
C SER A 13 -1.38 10.31 -10.16
N VAL A 14 -0.32 11.06 -9.85
CA VAL A 14 -0.20 11.76 -8.56
C VAL A 14 -1.33 12.77 -8.37
N ASP A 15 -1.68 13.52 -9.41
CA ASP A 15 -2.78 14.49 -9.36
C ASP A 15 -4.13 13.78 -9.18
N ILE A 16 -4.32 12.63 -9.85
CA ILE A 16 -5.53 11.80 -9.71
C ILE A 16 -5.64 11.27 -8.27
N LEU A 17 -4.54 10.74 -7.73
CA LEU A 17 -4.48 10.18 -6.38
C LEU A 17 -4.78 11.23 -5.32
N ILE A 18 -4.12 12.39 -5.38
CA ILE A 18 -4.34 13.50 -4.43
C ILE A 18 -5.79 14.00 -4.50
N SER A 19 -6.30 14.24 -5.72
CA SER A 19 -7.69 14.69 -5.92
C SER A 19 -8.69 13.66 -5.41
N GLY A 20 -8.41 12.37 -5.60
CA GLY A 20 -9.25 11.28 -5.14
C GLY A 20 -9.33 11.19 -3.62
N ILE A 21 -8.19 11.20 -2.92
CA ILE A 21 -8.19 11.10 -1.46
C ILE A 21 -8.71 12.37 -0.78
N LYS A 22 -8.58 13.56 -1.39
CA LYS A 22 -9.24 14.78 -0.91
C LYS A 22 -10.76 14.61 -0.85
N LYS A 23 -11.36 13.96 -1.84
CA LYS A 23 -12.80 13.67 -1.85
C LYS A 23 -13.22 12.66 -0.77
N LEU A 24 -12.28 11.88 -0.24
CA LEU A 24 -12.53 10.87 0.81
C LEU A 24 -12.21 11.41 2.21
N GLU A 25 -11.58 12.60 2.32
CA GLU A 25 -11.12 13.17 3.58
C GLU A 25 -12.26 13.42 4.59
N TYR A 26 -13.48 13.70 4.11
CA TYR A 26 -14.66 13.91 4.96
C TYR A 26 -15.03 12.68 5.81
N ARG A 27 -14.53 11.50 5.45
CA ARG A 27 -14.78 10.24 6.18
C ARG A 27 -13.97 10.13 7.47
N GLY A 28 -13.08 11.08 7.75
CA GLY A 28 -12.14 11.09 8.85
C GLY A 28 -10.83 10.34 8.50
N TYR A 29 -9.75 10.77 9.12
CA TYR A 29 -8.39 10.23 8.93
C TYR A 29 -7.52 10.54 10.15
N ASP A 30 -6.52 9.71 10.38
CA ASP A 30 -5.40 9.98 11.29
C ASP A 30 -4.07 10.17 10.52
N SER A 31 -4.01 9.61 9.31
CA SER A 31 -2.86 9.73 8.44
C SER A 31 -3.25 9.56 6.98
N THR A 32 -2.40 10.07 6.09
CA THR A 32 -2.58 10.01 4.65
C THR A 32 -1.27 9.62 3.97
N GLY A 33 -1.35 9.00 2.79
CA GLY A 33 -0.16 8.72 2.03
C GLY A 33 -0.42 8.32 0.60
N ILE A 34 0.62 8.42 -0.22
CA ILE A 34 0.67 7.94 -1.60
C ILE A 34 1.90 7.09 -1.85
N ALA A 35 1.75 6.14 -2.76
CA ALA A 35 2.84 5.43 -3.41
C ALA A 35 2.69 5.58 -4.92
N TYR A 36 3.79 5.74 -5.64
CA TYR A 36 3.78 5.80 -7.10
C TYR A 36 5.05 5.20 -7.68
N VAL A 37 4.95 4.72 -8.92
CA VAL A 37 6.08 4.19 -9.68
C VAL A 37 6.85 5.35 -10.31
N ALA A 38 8.14 5.44 -10.04
CA ALA A 38 9.06 6.45 -10.57
C ALA A 38 10.31 5.77 -11.17
N GLY A 39 10.28 5.53 -12.46
CA GLY A 39 11.31 4.73 -13.13
C GLY A 39 11.31 3.29 -12.62
N GLU A 40 12.45 2.82 -12.14
CA GLU A 40 12.60 1.45 -11.59
C GLU A 40 12.31 1.33 -10.09
N HIS A 41 11.82 2.39 -9.46
CA HIS A 41 11.58 2.45 -8.02
C HIS A 41 10.15 2.83 -7.66
N LEU A 42 9.74 2.45 -6.46
CA LEU A 42 8.55 2.99 -5.82
C LEU A 42 8.93 4.17 -4.92
N VAL A 43 8.19 5.25 -5.03
CA VAL A 43 8.30 6.39 -4.11
C VAL A 43 7.09 6.43 -3.19
N ARG A 44 7.34 6.69 -1.91
CA ARG A 44 6.33 6.80 -0.88
C ARG A 44 6.39 8.17 -0.22
N LEU A 45 5.21 8.80 -0.05
CA LEU A 45 5.02 9.99 0.76
C LEU A 45 3.92 9.69 1.78
N ARG A 46 4.13 10.04 3.05
CA ARG A 46 3.17 9.86 4.15
C ARG A 46 3.13 11.09 5.03
N SER A 47 2.00 11.30 5.67
CA SER A 47 1.78 12.37 6.65
C SER A 47 0.77 11.92 7.69
N THR A 48 0.98 12.30 8.95
CA THR A 48 0.00 12.16 10.06
C THR A 48 -0.99 13.31 10.09
N GLY A 49 -1.16 14.03 9.02
CA GLY A 49 -2.02 15.20 8.90
C GLY A 49 -2.95 15.15 7.71
N ARG A 50 -3.47 16.34 7.38
CA ARG A 50 -4.43 16.54 6.28
C ARG A 50 -3.81 16.21 4.93
N VAL A 51 -4.66 15.85 3.96
CA VAL A 51 -4.27 15.63 2.56
C VAL A 51 -3.53 16.84 1.97
N ALA A 52 -3.84 18.05 2.43
CA ALA A 52 -3.13 19.26 2.01
C ALA A 52 -1.62 19.23 2.33
N GLN A 53 -1.19 18.57 3.42
CA GLN A 53 0.24 18.40 3.73
C GLN A 53 0.90 17.44 2.74
N LEU A 54 0.23 16.33 2.43
CA LEU A 54 0.70 15.37 1.44
C LEU A 54 0.80 15.99 0.05
N GLU A 55 -0.19 16.81 -0.35
CA GLU A 55 -0.19 17.58 -1.59
C GLU A 55 1.00 18.54 -1.67
N ALA A 56 1.27 19.28 -0.59
CA ALA A 56 2.43 20.18 -0.52
C ALA A 56 3.76 19.42 -0.64
N MET A 57 3.86 18.20 -0.06
CA MET A 57 5.02 17.33 -0.21
C MET A 57 5.21 16.85 -1.65
N ALA A 58 4.13 16.44 -2.32
CA ALA A 58 4.13 15.99 -3.70
C ALA A 58 4.47 17.15 -4.66
N GLY A 59 3.88 18.33 -4.46
CA GLY A 59 4.10 19.52 -5.27
C GLY A 59 5.55 20.01 -5.26
N LYS A 60 6.24 19.92 -4.12
CA LYS A 60 7.67 20.26 -4.01
C LYS A 60 8.56 19.39 -4.90
N LYS A 61 8.17 18.16 -5.16
CA LYS A 61 8.96 17.20 -5.94
C LYS A 61 8.70 17.25 -7.45
N ARG A 62 7.69 18.01 -7.91
CA ARG A 62 7.26 18.09 -9.33
C ARG A 62 7.19 16.72 -10.01
N VAL A 63 6.56 15.76 -9.34
CA VAL A 63 6.56 14.36 -9.76
C VAL A 63 5.58 14.14 -10.89
N THR A 64 6.01 13.41 -11.92
CA THR A 64 5.15 12.78 -12.91
C THR A 64 5.26 11.28 -12.76
N ALA A 65 4.13 10.63 -12.53
CA ALA A 65 4.00 9.18 -12.46
C ALA A 65 2.69 8.75 -13.12
N PHE A 66 2.66 7.53 -13.63
CA PHE A 66 1.49 7.02 -14.37
C PHE A 66 0.74 5.93 -13.60
N THR A 67 1.35 5.39 -12.54
CA THR A 67 0.77 4.32 -11.72
C THR A 67 1.04 4.60 -10.25
N GLY A 68 0.02 4.41 -9.41
CA GLY A 68 0.19 4.59 -7.98
C GLY A 68 -1.07 4.30 -7.16
N LEU A 69 -0.93 4.44 -5.86
CA LEU A 69 -1.95 4.21 -4.83
C LEU A 69 -1.97 5.38 -3.85
N ALA A 70 -3.15 5.67 -3.31
CA ALA A 70 -3.31 6.62 -2.22
C ALA A 70 -4.23 6.07 -1.14
N HIS A 71 -4.05 6.53 0.08
CA HIS A 71 -4.79 6.09 1.24
C HIS A 71 -5.04 7.22 2.24
N THR A 72 -6.26 7.24 2.80
CA THR A 72 -6.57 7.94 4.04
C THR A 72 -6.85 6.89 5.11
N ARG A 73 -6.03 6.87 6.17
CA ARG A 73 -6.13 5.88 7.24
C ARG A 73 -6.99 6.40 8.39
N TRP A 74 -7.83 5.50 8.91
CA TRP A 74 -8.41 5.60 10.24
C TRP A 74 -7.92 4.38 11.01
N ALA A 75 -7.14 4.60 12.07
CA ALA A 75 -6.41 3.53 12.76
C ALA A 75 -7.36 2.48 13.32
N THR A 76 -7.12 1.22 12.96
CA THR A 76 -7.71 0.01 13.56
C THR A 76 -6.65 -0.77 14.34
N HIS A 77 -5.41 -0.85 13.79
CA HIS A 77 -4.26 -1.51 14.40
C HIS A 77 -3.05 -0.58 14.39
N GLY A 78 -2.37 -0.46 15.53
CA GLY A 78 -1.22 0.41 15.72
C GLY A 78 -1.61 1.87 15.93
N VAL A 79 -0.86 2.56 16.77
CA VAL A 79 -1.08 3.99 17.08
C VAL A 79 -0.95 4.86 15.82
N PRO A 80 -1.68 5.99 15.73
CA PRO A 80 -1.46 6.98 14.68
C PRO A 80 -0.01 7.46 14.69
N SER A 81 0.74 7.09 13.65
CA SER A 81 2.14 7.46 13.47
C SER A 81 2.51 7.34 12.00
N GLU A 82 3.56 8.01 11.56
CA GLU A 82 4.04 7.90 10.18
C GLU A 82 4.47 6.47 9.84
N VAL A 83 5.02 5.73 10.80
CA VAL A 83 5.45 4.33 10.60
C VAL A 83 4.26 3.42 10.30
N ASN A 84 3.12 3.65 10.95
CA ASN A 84 1.89 2.89 10.75
C ASN A 84 0.98 3.43 9.64
N ALA A 85 1.34 4.58 9.04
CA ALA A 85 0.60 5.15 7.92
C ALA A 85 0.81 4.34 6.63
N HIS A 86 -0.28 4.21 5.84
CA HIS A 86 -0.19 3.62 4.50
C HIS A 86 0.36 4.63 3.48
N PRO A 87 0.95 4.17 2.37
CA PRO A 87 1.24 2.78 1.97
C PRO A 87 2.38 2.13 2.75
N HIS A 88 2.33 0.79 2.90
CA HIS A 88 3.46 -0.01 3.35
C HIS A 88 4.24 -0.58 2.17
N PHE A 89 5.55 -0.76 2.36
CA PHE A 89 6.44 -1.29 1.32
C PHE A 89 7.16 -2.54 1.80
N SER A 90 7.40 -3.45 0.85
CA SER A 90 8.38 -4.52 0.97
C SER A 90 9.44 -4.33 -0.11
N VAL A 91 10.70 -4.16 0.31
CA VAL A 91 11.84 -3.89 -0.58
C VAL A 91 12.94 -4.88 -0.28
N ARG A 92 13.31 -5.70 -1.26
CA ARG A 92 14.40 -6.68 -1.13
C ARG A 92 14.86 -7.18 -2.51
N GLY A 93 16.17 -7.25 -2.74
CA GLY A 93 16.75 -7.80 -3.97
C GLY A 93 16.31 -7.08 -5.25
N GLY A 94 16.12 -5.76 -5.19
CA GLY A 94 15.68 -4.96 -6.34
C GLY A 94 14.18 -5.07 -6.66
N LEU A 95 13.43 -5.94 -5.95
CA LEU A 95 11.98 -5.96 -6.02
C LEU A 95 11.39 -5.03 -4.96
N GLU A 96 10.48 -4.18 -5.39
CA GLU A 96 9.73 -3.25 -4.55
C GLU A 96 8.23 -3.45 -4.76
N ILE A 97 7.49 -3.68 -3.68
CA ILE A 97 6.03 -3.80 -3.70
C ILE A 97 5.44 -2.86 -2.66
N GLY A 98 4.44 -2.09 -3.07
CA GLY A 98 3.66 -1.20 -2.22
C GLY A 98 2.22 -1.68 -2.06
N ILE A 99 1.64 -1.48 -0.87
CA ILE A 99 0.25 -1.84 -0.54
C ILE A 99 -0.46 -0.69 0.16
N VAL A 100 -1.75 -0.56 -0.14
CA VAL A 100 -2.74 0.11 0.70
C VAL A 100 -3.82 -0.89 1.09
N HIS A 101 -4.39 -0.75 2.31
CA HIS A 101 -5.30 -1.74 2.87
C HIS A 101 -6.38 -1.07 3.72
N ASN A 102 -7.62 -1.49 3.52
CA ASN A 102 -8.77 -1.22 4.39
C ASN A 102 -9.29 -2.55 4.93
N GLY A 103 -9.49 -2.66 6.21
CA GLY A 103 -10.00 -3.86 6.86
C GLY A 103 -9.04 -4.45 7.88
N ILE A 104 -9.18 -5.73 8.15
CA ILE A 104 -8.39 -6.47 9.13
C ILE A 104 -8.09 -7.86 8.58
N VAL A 105 -6.82 -8.29 8.70
CA VAL A 105 -6.39 -9.68 8.50
C VAL A 105 -6.18 -10.31 9.87
N GLU A 106 -7.13 -11.16 10.28
CA GLU A 106 -7.20 -11.71 11.64
C GLU A 106 -6.02 -12.65 11.95
N ASN A 107 -5.57 -13.44 10.98
CA ASN A 107 -4.47 -14.38 11.14
C ASN A 107 -3.07 -13.75 10.89
N HIS A 108 -2.96 -12.40 10.98
CA HIS A 108 -1.72 -11.67 10.65
C HIS A 108 -0.53 -12.07 11.53
N GLU A 109 -0.71 -12.46 12.80
CA GLU A 109 0.41 -12.84 13.69
C GLU A 109 1.09 -14.15 13.26
N ALA A 110 0.30 -15.15 12.83
CA ALA A 110 0.83 -16.39 12.29
C ALA A 110 1.61 -16.14 10.98
N LEU A 111 1.07 -15.28 10.12
CA LEU A 111 1.74 -14.86 8.89
C LEU A 111 3.00 -14.05 9.17
N ARG A 112 3.00 -13.15 10.16
CA ARG A 112 4.16 -12.37 10.61
C ARG A 112 5.30 -13.29 11.05
N THR A 113 5.00 -14.31 11.83
CA THR A 113 5.98 -15.31 12.27
C THR A 113 6.59 -16.03 11.07
N ARG A 114 5.77 -16.43 10.10
CA ARG A 114 6.25 -17.10 8.87
C ARG A 114 7.12 -16.17 8.02
N MET A 115 6.79 -14.89 7.91
CA MET A 115 7.60 -13.93 7.15
C MET A 115 8.92 -13.61 7.87
N LYS A 116 8.92 -13.49 9.21
CA LYS A 116 10.17 -13.37 10.00
C LYS A 116 11.09 -14.56 9.77
N ALA A 117 10.56 -15.78 9.74
CA ALA A 117 11.35 -16.99 9.44
C ALA A 117 11.95 -16.97 8.03
N LYS A 118 11.35 -16.26 7.07
CA LYS A 118 11.90 -16.00 5.73
C LYS A 118 12.87 -14.81 5.68
N GLY A 119 13.18 -14.18 6.81
CA GLY A 119 14.12 -13.07 6.92
C GLY A 119 13.53 -11.69 6.59
N TYR A 120 12.20 -11.53 6.59
CA TYR A 120 11.56 -10.22 6.48
C TYR A 120 11.63 -9.49 7.83
N GLN A 121 11.98 -8.20 7.77
CA GLN A 121 11.99 -7.31 8.93
C GLN A 121 10.74 -6.45 8.94
N PHE A 122 10.19 -6.21 10.12
CA PHE A 122 8.98 -5.45 10.33
C PHE A 122 9.29 -4.13 11.05
N ASN A 123 8.80 -3.04 10.50
CA ASN A 123 8.98 -1.69 11.05
C ASN A 123 7.69 -1.15 11.67
N SER A 124 6.53 -1.68 11.27
CA SER A 124 5.22 -1.25 11.75
C SER A 124 4.53 -2.31 12.60
N GLN A 125 3.47 -1.87 13.27
CA GLN A 125 2.59 -2.73 14.05
C GLN A 125 1.37 -3.21 13.25
N THR A 126 1.27 -2.83 11.96
CA THR A 126 0.11 -3.11 11.14
C THR A 126 0.10 -4.53 10.59
N ASP A 127 -1.08 -5.10 10.41
CA ASP A 127 -1.33 -6.33 9.66
C ASP A 127 -0.98 -6.15 8.17
N THR A 128 -1.11 -4.93 7.65
CA THR A 128 -0.82 -4.58 6.27
C THR A 128 0.64 -4.83 5.87
N GLU A 129 1.60 -4.59 6.77
CA GLU A 129 3.02 -4.87 6.49
C GLU A 129 3.26 -6.37 6.32
N VAL A 130 2.49 -7.21 7.02
CA VAL A 130 2.53 -8.67 6.84
C VAL A 130 2.07 -9.06 5.44
N MET A 131 0.99 -8.44 4.96
CA MET A 131 0.42 -8.72 3.64
C MET A 131 1.41 -8.39 2.52
N VAL A 132 2.06 -7.22 2.57
CA VAL A 132 3.02 -6.84 1.53
C VAL A 132 4.27 -7.72 1.53
N HIS A 133 4.74 -8.16 2.67
CA HIS A 133 5.85 -9.12 2.75
C HIS A 133 5.46 -10.50 2.21
N HIS A 134 4.22 -10.93 2.46
CA HIS A 134 3.72 -12.20 1.91
C HIS A 134 3.66 -12.16 0.38
N VAL A 135 3.05 -11.13 -0.21
CA VAL A 135 3.01 -10.96 -1.67
C VAL A 135 4.41 -10.85 -2.25
N HIS A 136 5.29 -10.02 -1.63
CA HIS A 136 6.68 -9.91 -2.05
C HIS A 136 7.39 -11.26 -2.09
N SER A 137 7.18 -12.13 -1.09
CA SER A 137 7.81 -13.45 -1.06
C SER A 137 7.38 -14.36 -2.21
N LEU A 138 6.16 -14.18 -2.71
CA LEU A 138 5.61 -14.95 -3.83
C LEU A 138 6.10 -14.41 -5.18
N VAL A 139 6.15 -13.08 -5.35
CA VAL A 139 6.71 -12.45 -6.56
C VAL A 139 8.22 -12.72 -6.66
N ALA A 140 8.95 -12.67 -5.56
CA ALA A 140 10.36 -13.05 -5.51
C ALA A 140 10.59 -14.52 -5.86
N GLY A 141 9.59 -15.38 -5.64
CA GLY A 141 9.55 -16.78 -6.05
C GLY A 141 9.16 -17.02 -7.52
N GLY A 142 8.93 -15.95 -8.31
CA GLY A 142 8.70 -16.02 -9.76
C GLY A 142 7.23 -15.86 -10.20
N LEU A 143 6.27 -15.59 -9.30
CA LEU A 143 4.89 -15.30 -9.68
C LEU A 143 4.76 -13.86 -10.22
N SER A 144 3.79 -13.63 -11.10
CA SER A 144 3.31 -12.28 -11.44
C SER A 144 2.71 -11.60 -10.19
N LEU A 145 2.55 -10.28 -10.21
CA LEU A 145 1.90 -9.57 -9.11
C LEU A 145 0.46 -10.08 -8.92
N PHE A 146 -0.29 -10.28 -10.01
CA PHE A 146 -1.65 -10.82 -9.99
C PHE A 146 -1.72 -12.20 -9.32
N ASP A 147 -0.93 -13.17 -9.79
CA ASP A 147 -0.93 -14.54 -9.24
C ASP A 147 -0.48 -14.57 -7.78
N ALA A 148 0.48 -13.70 -7.42
CA ALA A 148 0.96 -13.56 -6.05
C ALA A 148 -0.12 -13.01 -5.12
N VAL A 149 -0.85 -11.97 -5.53
CA VAL A 149 -1.97 -11.42 -4.77
C VAL A 149 -3.09 -12.44 -4.63
N GLN A 150 -3.47 -13.12 -5.73
CA GLN A 150 -4.49 -14.18 -5.71
C GLN A 150 -4.09 -15.33 -4.76
N LYS A 151 -2.86 -15.81 -4.83
CA LYS A 151 -2.37 -16.88 -3.98
C LYS A 151 -2.24 -16.47 -2.52
N ALA A 152 -1.80 -15.24 -2.26
CA ALA A 152 -1.68 -14.71 -0.91
C ALA A 152 -3.06 -14.52 -0.27
N SER A 153 -4.04 -14.02 -1.02
CA SER A 153 -5.40 -13.76 -0.53
C SER A 153 -6.11 -15.05 -0.06
N ALA A 154 -5.81 -16.19 -0.66
CA ALA A 154 -6.33 -17.49 -0.22
C ALA A 154 -5.80 -17.92 1.17
N ALA A 155 -4.76 -17.28 1.68
CA ALA A 155 -4.18 -17.57 2.99
C ALA A 155 -4.51 -16.49 4.04
N TRP A 156 -5.22 -15.43 3.68
CA TRP A 156 -5.64 -14.36 4.59
C TRP A 156 -7.06 -14.59 5.07
N GLU A 157 -7.25 -14.50 6.38
CA GLU A 157 -8.56 -14.61 7.03
C GLU A 157 -9.01 -13.21 7.46
N GLY A 158 -10.28 -12.87 7.16
CA GLY A 158 -10.87 -11.59 7.54
C GLY A 158 -11.51 -10.82 6.38
N ALA A 159 -12.01 -9.63 6.67
CA ALA A 159 -12.65 -8.75 5.71
C ALA A 159 -11.70 -7.60 5.33
N TYR A 160 -11.39 -7.48 4.05
CA TYR A 160 -10.42 -6.49 3.59
C TYR A 160 -10.63 -6.05 2.13
N ALA A 161 -10.08 -4.89 1.82
CA ALA A 161 -9.84 -4.41 0.46
C ALA A 161 -8.40 -3.89 0.36
N VAL A 162 -7.70 -4.27 -0.69
CA VAL A 162 -6.29 -3.95 -0.91
C VAL A 162 -6.03 -3.42 -2.31
N GLY A 163 -4.99 -2.59 -2.42
CA GLY A 163 -4.38 -2.23 -3.70
C GLY A 163 -2.88 -2.44 -3.63
N PHE A 164 -2.30 -2.99 -4.70
CA PHE A 164 -0.87 -3.25 -4.83
C PHE A 164 -0.29 -2.57 -6.07
N VAL A 165 0.98 -2.16 -5.96
CA VAL A 165 1.83 -1.72 -7.08
C VAL A 165 3.20 -2.36 -6.93
N SER A 166 3.88 -2.59 -8.07
CA SER A 166 5.23 -3.15 -8.09
C SER A 166 6.11 -2.41 -9.09
N ASN A 167 7.40 -2.27 -8.78
CA ASN A 167 8.37 -1.73 -9.72
C ASN A 167 8.64 -2.66 -10.91
N ARG A 168 8.38 -3.96 -10.77
CA ARG A 168 8.52 -4.93 -11.88
C ARG A 168 7.35 -4.90 -12.86
N GLU A 169 6.18 -4.43 -12.43
CA GLU A 169 4.99 -4.28 -13.26
C GLU A 169 4.48 -2.83 -13.19
N PRO A 170 5.25 -1.86 -13.76
CA PRO A 170 5.10 -0.43 -13.47
C PRO A 170 3.79 0.20 -13.97
N ASN A 171 3.03 -0.52 -14.81
CA ASN A 171 1.77 -0.04 -15.40
C ASN A 171 0.53 -0.74 -14.80
N VAL A 172 0.72 -1.51 -13.72
CA VAL A 172 -0.32 -2.35 -13.12
C VAL A 172 -0.66 -1.87 -11.72
N VAL A 173 -1.96 -1.84 -11.43
CA VAL A 173 -2.52 -1.76 -10.08
C VAL A 173 -3.34 -3.02 -9.87
N GLU A 174 -2.92 -3.86 -8.92
CA GLU A 174 -3.68 -5.05 -8.53
C GLU A 174 -4.62 -4.72 -7.38
N ILE A 175 -5.84 -5.25 -7.46
CA ILE A 175 -6.89 -5.02 -6.47
C ILE A 175 -7.37 -6.37 -5.94
N GLY A 176 -7.41 -6.52 -4.63
CA GLY A 176 -7.99 -7.66 -3.94
C GLY A 176 -9.10 -7.22 -2.99
N ARG A 177 -10.15 -8.05 -2.88
CA ARG A 177 -11.22 -7.85 -1.90
C ARG A 177 -11.73 -9.19 -1.40
N ALA A 178 -11.90 -9.31 -0.09
CA ALA A 178 -12.59 -10.43 0.54
C ALA A 178 -13.63 -9.92 1.54
N HIS A 179 -14.73 -10.63 1.63
CA HIS A 179 -15.76 -10.49 2.65
C HIS A 179 -16.00 -11.88 3.26
N VAL A 180 -15.96 -11.93 4.58
CA VAL A 180 -16.43 -13.09 5.35
C VAL A 180 -17.91 -12.96 5.57
#